data_0463b0df6c6c8bc446a82be397167a1e
#
_entry.id   0463b0df6c6c8bc446a82be397167a1e
#
_cell.length_a   1.000
_cell.length_b   1.000
_cell.length_c   1.000
_cell.angle_alpha   90.00
_cell.angle_beta   90.00
_cell.angle_gamma   90.00
#
_symmetry.space_group_name_H-M   'P 1'
#
loop_
_entity.id
_entity.type
_entity.pdbx_description
1 polymer ?
#
loop_
_entity_poly.entity_id
_entity_poly.type
_entity_poly.pdbx_seq_one_letter_code
_entity_poly.pdbx_strand_id
1 'polypeptide(L)'
;MSLDGTYEHDNIFAKILRGEMPAVRVYEDDHVFAFMDVFPQAKGHVLVIPKHSSARNILEEEPEKLSHLILGVQRMAKAVRAALNPDGVVVTQFNGAPAGQTVYHLHFHIIPRWEGVPMGRHASGGMADMDELKALAQQISAKIA
;
A
#
# COMPACT_ATOMS: atom_id res chain seq x y z
N MET A 1 4.31 21.91 8.65
CA MET A 1 3.88 20.76 9.43
C MET A 1 3.66 19.57 8.51
N SER A 2 3.32 18.41 9.04
CA SER A 2 3.28 17.18 8.23
C SER A 2 2.13 17.13 7.22
N LEU A 3 1.05 17.91 7.40
CA LEU A 3 0.00 17.99 6.38
C LEU A 3 0.46 18.74 5.15
N ASP A 4 1.25 19.78 5.34
CA ASP A 4 1.74 20.62 4.27
C ASP A 4 3.25 20.51 4.19
N GLY A 5 3.82 20.76 3.04
CA GLY A 5 5.26 20.76 2.85
C GLY A 5 5.64 20.48 1.41
N THR A 6 6.93 20.39 1.18
CA THR A 6 7.48 20.10 -0.13
C THR A 6 7.60 18.58 -0.29
N TYR A 7 7.19 18.07 -1.46
CA TYR A 7 7.38 16.66 -1.77
C TYR A 7 8.87 16.35 -1.88
N GLU A 8 9.33 15.41 -1.08
CA GLU A 8 10.72 14.95 -1.09
C GLU A 8 10.88 13.82 -2.08
N HIS A 9 11.64 14.04 -3.15
CA HIS A 9 11.83 13.04 -4.21
C HIS A 9 12.69 11.86 -3.76
N ASP A 10 13.29 11.91 -2.59
CA ASP A 10 14.05 10.82 -2.01
C ASP A 10 13.27 9.99 -1.00
N ASN A 11 11.94 10.17 -0.90
CA ASN A 11 11.13 9.29 -0.07
C ASN A 11 11.20 7.87 -0.61
N ILE A 12 11.00 6.90 0.28
CA ILE A 12 11.23 5.49 -0.05
C ILE A 12 10.31 4.99 -1.17
N PHE A 13 9.07 5.49 -1.25
CA PHE A 13 8.14 5.04 -2.30
C PHE A 13 8.53 5.60 -3.67
N ALA A 14 8.99 6.86 -3.73
CA ALA A 14 9.54 7.41 -4.96
C ALA A 14 10.76 6.61 -5.44
N LYS A 15 11.62 6.21 -4.51
CA LYS A 15 12.78 5.36 -4.84
C LYS A 15 12.37 4.00 -5.36
N ILE A 16 11.32 3.40 -4.80
CA ILE A 16 10.76 2.14 -5.30
C ILE A 16 10.29 2.32 -6.74
N LEU A 17 9.57 3.40 -7.02
CA LEU A 17 9.06 3.66 -8.38
C LEU A 17 10.18 3.85 -9.40
N ARG A 18 11.33 4.39 -8.97
CA ARG A 18 12.49 4.58 -9.85
C ARG A 18 13.39 3.33 -9.96
N GLY A 19 13.09 2.27 -9.20
CA GLY A 19 13.90 1.07 -9.16
C GLY A 19 15.15 1.19 -8.30
N GLU A 20 15.25 2.23 -7.46
CA GLU A 20 16.41 2.45 -6.57
C GLU A 20 16.31 1.68 -5.26
N MET A 21 15.11 1.23 -4.90
CA MET A 21 14.86 0.42 -3.71
C MET A 21 14.01 -0.79 -4.11
N PRO A 22 14.30 -1.97 -3.55
CA PRO A 22 13.52 -3.16 -3.88
C PRO A 22 12.13 -3.10 -3.28
N ALA A 23 11.18 -3.75 -3.96
CA ALA A 23 9.82 -3.96 -3.45
C ALA A 23 9.31 -5.30 -3.96
N VAL A 24 8.42 -5.91 -3.18
CA VAL A 24 7.75 -7.14 -3.59
C VAL A 24 6.45 -6.73 -4.30
N ARG A 25 6.53 -6.60 -5.62
CA ARG A 25 5.42 -6.13 -6.44
C ARG A 25 4.29 -7.15 -6.50
N VAL A 26 3.06 -6.65 -6.42
CA VAL A 26 1.83 -7.42 -6.60
C VAL A 26 1.21 -7.12 -7.96
N TYR A 27 1.16 -5.83 -8.33
CA TYR A 27 0.47 -5.38 -9.54
C TYR A 27 1.02 -4.01 -9.95
N GLU A 28 1.00 -3.77 -11.25
CA GLU A 28 1.41 -2.48 -11.79
C GLU A 28 0.67 -2.23 -13.11
N ASP A 29 0.20 -1.00 -13.30
CA ASP A 29 -0.32 -0.53 -14.59
C ASP A 29 0.23 0.88 -14.86
N ASP A 30 -0.37 1.62 -15.79
CA ASP A 30 0.10 2.96 -16.14
C ASP A 30 -0.10 3.98 -15.03
N HIS A 31 -0.98 3.70 -14.07
CA HIS A 31 -1.41 4.66 -13.06
C HIS A 31 -0.98 4.31 -11.65
N VAL A 32 -0.93 3.03 -11.32
CA VAL A 32 -0.69 2.58 -9.95
C VAL A 32 0.38 1.51 -9.87
N PHE A 33 1.00 1.42 -8.69
CA PHE A 33 1.94 0.39 -8.33
C PHE A 33 1.51 -0.18 -6.98
N ALA A 34 1.33 -1.49 -6.91
CA ALA A 34 0.93 -2.17 -5.67
C ALA A 34 2.01 -3.15 -5.25
N PHE A 35 2.34 -3.14 -3.97
CA PHE A 35 3.42 -3.97 -3.43
C PHE A 35 3.13 -4.35 -1.98
N MET A 36 3.81 -5.39 -1.51
CA MET A 36 3.64 -5.86 -0.14
C MET A 36 4.30 -4.91 0.85
N ASP A 37 3.62 -4.64 1.96
CA ASP A 37 4.24 -3.93 3.08
C ASP A 37 5.26 -4.86 3.76
N VAL A 38 6.53 -4.41 3.86
CA VAL A 38 7.58 -5.22 4.49
C VAL A 38 7.51 -5.20 6.02
N PHE A 39 6.70 -4.30 6.59
CA PHE A 39 6.40 -4.25 8.02
C PHE A 39 4.89 -4.42 8.23
N PRO A 40 4.33 -5.59 7.86
CA PRO A 40 2.88 -5.75 7.77
C PRO A 40 2.20 -5.69 9.13
N GLN A 41 0.98 -5.12 9.13
CA GLN A 41 0.10 -5.14 10.30
C GLN A 41 -0.76 -6.41 10.33
N ALA A 42 -0.84 -7.11 9.22
CA ALA A 42 -1.47 -8.42 9.11
C ALA A 42 -0.87 -9.13 7.90
N LYS A 43 -1.01 -10.45 7.86
CA LYS A 43 -0.57 -11.24 6.71
C LYS A 43 -1.33 -10.79 5.47
N GLY A 44 -0.59 -10.45 4.41
CA GLY A 44 -1.21 -9.99 3.17
C GLY A 44 -1.45 -8.49 3.08
N HIS A 45 -0.82 -7.70 3.94
CA HIS A 45 -0.91 -6.24 3.92
C HIS A 45 -0.29 -5.68 2.63
N VAL A 46 -1.11 -5.03 1.80
CA VAL A 46 -0.71 -4.47 0.51
C VAL A 46 -0.76 -2.94 0.57
N LEU A 47 0.19 -2.30 -0.11
CA LEU A 47 0.21 -0.86 -0.32
C LEU A 47 -0.06 -0.56 -1.79
N VAL A 48 -0.84 0.50 -2.04
CA VAL A 48 -1.12 0.97 -3.41
C VAL A 48 -0.73 2.43 -3.50
N ILE A 49 0.11 2.77 -4.48
CA ILE A 49 0.59 4.14 -4.68
C ILE A 49 0.36 4.58 -6.13
N PRO A 50 0.17 5.90 -6.34
CA PRO A 50 0.13 6.45 -7.70
C PRO A 50 1.54 6.51 -8.27
N LYS A 51 1.68 6.22 -9.57
CA LYS A 51 2.99 6.19 -10.23
C LYS A 51 3.47 7.57 -10.66
N HIS A 52 2.56 8.45 -11.06
CA HIS A 52 2.89 9.74 -11.64
C HIS A 52 2.32 10.86 -10.79
N SER A 53 2.77 10.95 -9.55
CA SER A 53 2.25 11.91 -8.59
C SER A 53 3.35 12.40 -7.66
N SER A 54 3.25 13.68 -7.30
CA SER A 54 4.05 14.28 -6.24
C SER A 54 3.17 14.66 -5.06
N ALA A 55 2.00 14.05 -4.92
CA ALA A 55 1.11 14.29 -3.79
C ALA A 55 1.64 13.58 -2.55
N ARG A 56 1.73 14.31 -1.45
CA ARG A 56 2.15 13.76 -0.16
C ARG A 56 1.01 13.00 0.52
N ASN A 57 -0.23 13.44 0.27
CA ASN A 57 -1.42 12.85 0.86
C ASN A 57 -2.63 13.10 -0.06
N ILE A 58 -3.81 12.62 0.37
CA ILE A 58 -5.01 12.69 -0.46
C ILE A 58 -5.49 14.12 -0.69
N LEU A 59 -5.17 15.03 0.22
CA LEU A 59 -5.61 16.43 0.13
C LEU A 59 -4.96 17.16 -1.04
N GLU A 60 -3.79 16.69 -1.47
CA GLU A 60 -3.00 17.34 -2.54
C GLU A 60 -3.24 16.69 -3.91
N GLU A 61 -3.83 15.51 -3.97
CA GLU A 61 -3.89 14.77 -5.23
C GLU A 61 -4.90 15.38 -6.20
N GLU A 62 -4.57 15.34 -7.48
CA GLU A 62 -5.48 15.74 -8.54
C GLU A 62 -6.63 14.74 -8.67
N PRO A 63 -7.88 15.22 -8.89
CA PRO A 63 -9.06 14.33 -8.94
C PRO A 63 -8.94 13.20 -9.97
N GLU A 64 -8.37 13.46 -11.14
CA GLU A 64 -8.20 12.43 -12.15
C GLU A 64 -7.24 11.33 -11.69
N LYS A 65 -6.10 11.72 -11.11
CA LYS A 65 -5.12 10.77 -10.58
C LYS A 65 -5.70 9.99 -9.39
N LEU A 66 -6.47 10.68 -8.56
CA LEU A 66 -7.15 10.03 -7.43
C LEU A 66 -8.16 9.00 -7.91
N SER A 67 -8.88 9.28 -8.99
CA SER A 67 -9.84 8.34 -9.58
C SER A 67 -9.15 7.04 -10.02
N HIS A 68 -8.02 7.14 -10.71
CA HIS A 68 -7.24 5.96 -11.10
C HIS A 68 -6.70 5.21 -9.89
N LEU A 69 -6.25 5.95 -8.88
CA LEU A 69 -5.70 5.35 -7.67
C LEU A 69 -6.77 4.53 -6.93
N ILE A 70 -7.96 5.09 -6.74
CA ILE A 70 -9.00 4.39 -5.98
C ILE A 70 -9.52 3.15 -6.73
N LEU A 71 -9.53 3.18 -8.06
CA LEU A 71 -9.87 1.99 -8.83
C LEU A 71 -8.82 0.89 -8.66
N GLY A 72 -7.55 1.28 -8.58
CA GLY A 72 -6.47 0.35 -8.27
C GLY A 72 -6.58 -0.23 -6.86
N VAL A 73 -6.97 0.59 -5.89
CA VAL A 73 -7.22 0.15 -4.51
C VAL A 73 -8.34 -0.89 -4.49
N GLN A 74 -9.46 -0.63 -5.18
CA GLN A 74 -10.56 -1.57 -5.27
C GLN A 74 -10.12 -2.89 -5.90
N ARG A 75 -9.37 -2.82 -6.98
CA ARG A 75 -8.85 -4.01 -7.66
C ARG A 75 -7.99 -4.86 -6.72
N MET A 76 -7.11 -4.22 -5.97
CA MET A 76 -6.25 -4.92 -5.02
C MET A 76 -7.03 -5.49 -3.83
N ALA A 77 -8.01 -4.75 -3.32
CA ALA A 77 -8.85 -5.24 -2.22
C ALA A 77 -9.62 -6.49 -2.63
N LYS A 78 -10.16 -6.50 -3.85
CA LYS A 78 -10.84 -7.69 -4.40
C LYS A 78 -9.89 -8.86 -4.53
N ALA A 79 -8.67 -8.62 -5.01
CA ALA A 79 -7.67 -9.67 -5.18
C ALA A 79 -7.23 -10.27 -3.84
N VAL A 80 -7.01 -9.42 -2.83
CA VAL A 80 -6.66 -9.86 -1.47
C VAL A 80 -7.77 -10.72 -0.90
N ARG A 81 -9.02 -10.28 -1.04
CA ARG A 81 -10.17 -11.06 -0.57
C ARG A 81 -10.23 -12.42 -1.25
N ALA A 82 -10.06 -12.46 -2.57
CA ALA A 82 -10.13 -13.70 -3.33
C ALA A 82 -8.99 -14.67 -2.99
N ALA A 83 -7.79 -14.13 -2.78
CA ALA A 83 -6.58 -14.94 -2.54
C ALA A 83 -6.51 -15.48 -1.12
N LEU A 84 -6.88 -14.69 -0.12
CA LEU A 84 -6.61 -15.01 1.29
C LEU A 84 -7.84 -15.32 2.10
N ASN A 85 -9.03 -15.09 1.54
CA ASN A 85 -10.33 -15.38 2.18
C ASN A 85 -10.45 -14.80 3.61
N PRO A 86 -10.18 -13.49 3.80
CA PRO A 86 -10.33 -12.87 5.12
C PRO A 86 -11.80 -12.66 5.49
N ASP A 87 -12.06 -12.44 6.77
CA ASP A 87 -13.39 -12.11 7.26
C ASP A 87 -13.74 -10.63 7.03
N GLY A 88 -12.73 -9.79 6.87
CA GLY A 88 -12.89 -8.39 6.56
C GLY A 88 -11.64 -7.82 5.92
N VAL A 89 -11.74 -6.62 5.35
CA VAL A 89 -10.61 -5.92 4.73
C VAL A 89 -10.65 -4.46 5.17
N VAL A 90 -9.55 -4.00 5.77
CA VAL A 90 -9.37 -2.58 6.09
C VAL A 90 -8.75 -1.90 4.88
N VAL A 91 -9.35 -0.81 4.44
CA VAL A 91 -8.78 0.09 3.44
C VAL A 91 -8.63 1.44 4.11
N THR A 92 -7.41 1.94 4.21
CA THR A 92 -7.14 3.17 4.96
C THR A 92 -6.03 3.98 4.32
N GLN A 93 -6.02 5.28 4.63
CA GLN A 93 -5.04 6.24 4.14
C GLN A 93 -4.90 7.32 5.20
N PHE A 94 -3.68 7.80 5.44
CA PHE A 94 -3.42 8.76 6.51
C PHE A 94 -2.87 10.07 5.95
N ASN A 95 -3.33 11.18 6.51
CA ASN A 95 -2.89 12.52 6.14
C ASN A 95 -2.25 13.19 7.34
N GLY A 96 -0.93 13.33 7.32
CA GLY A 96 -0.15 13.94 8.39
C GLY A 96 0.28 12.97 9.47
N ALA A 97 1.37 13.30 10.15
CA ALA A 97 1.97 12.44 11.17
C ALA A 97 1.03 12.15 12.35
N PRO A 98 0.27 13.15 12.88
CA PRO A 98 -0.65 12.86 13.98
C PRO A 98 -1.76 11.87 13.62
N ALA A 99 -2.07 11.73 12.33
CA ALA A 99 -3.07 10.77 11.85
C ALA A 99 -2.47 9.41 11.53
N GLY A 100 -1.15 9.26 11.60
CA GLY A 100 -0.46 8.00 11.39
C GLY A 100 0.39 7.92 10.12
N GLN A 101 0.52 9.01 9.37
CA GLN A 101 1.33 9.00 8.15
C GLN A 101 2.82 8.97 8.49
N THR A 102 3.55 8.04 7.86
CA THR A 102 5.00 7.89 8.08
C THR A 102 5.82 8.09 6.80
N VAL A 103 5.24 7.84 5.63
CA VAL A 103 5.89 8.08 4.34
C VAL A 103 5.08 9.13 3.59
N TYR A 104 5.74 10.17 3.08
CA TYR A 104 5.08 11.33 2.46
C TYR A 104 5.04 11.23 0.95
N HIS A 105 4.54 10.11 0.48
CA HIS A 105 4.05 9.83 -0.86
C HIS A 105 2.69 9.18 -0.67
N LEU A 106 1.66 9.74 -1.29
CA LEU A 106 0.28 9.25 -1.13
C LEU A 106 0.20 7.73 -1.30
N HIS A 107 -0.39 7.05 -0.34
CA HIS A 107 -0.56 5.60 -0.41
C HIS A 107 -1.78 5.14 0.38
N PHE A 108 -2.39 4.06 -0.10
CA PHE A 108 -3.47 3.38 0.60
C PHE A 108 -2.96 2.05 1.14
N HIS A 109 -3.44 1.69 2.31
CA HIS A 109 -3.20 0.39 2.93
C HIS A 109 -4.41 -0.51 2.68
N ILE A 110 -4.15 -1.77 2.35
CA ILE A 110 -5.16 -2.82 2.25
C ILE A 110 -4.72 -3.90 3.22
N ILE A 111 -5.50 -4.11 4.27
CA ILE A 111 -5.12 -4.99 5.38
C ILE A 111 -6.23 -6.02 5.59
N PRO A 112 -6.00 -7.29 5.24
CA PRO A 112 -6.99 -8.33 5.51
C PRO A 112 -7.09 -8.60 7.00
N ARG A 113 -8.30 -8.95 7.45
CA ARG A 113 -8.57 -9.20 8.85
C ARG A 113 -9.32 -10.51 9.02
N TRP A 114 -8.96 -11.25 10.05
CA TRP A 114 -9.65 -12.50 10.42
C TRP A 114 -10.17 -12.39 11.84
N GLU A 115 -11.34 -12.98 12.10
CA GLU A 115 -11.91 -13.00 13.43
C GLU A 115 -10.96 -13.67 14.41
N GLY A 116 -10.83 -13.05 15.61
CA GLY A 116 -9.96 -13.56 16.65
C GLY A 116 -8.46 -13.29 16.44
N VAL A 117 -8.08 -12.71 15.32
CA VAL A 117 -6.68 -12.36 15.05
C VAL A 117 -6.53 -10.83 15.14
N PRO A 118 -5.84 -10.31 16.15
CA PRO A 118 -5.67 -8.86 16.28
C PRO A 118 -4.75 -8.32 15.19
N MET A 119 -5.02 -7.07 14.78
CA MET A 119 -4.13 -6.37 13.87
C MET A 119 -2.89 -5.89 14.62
N GLY A 120 -1.71 -6.19 14.09
CA GLY A 120 -0.46 -5.72 14.65
C GLY A 120 -0.27 -4.23 14.42
N ARG A 121 0.67 -3.64 15.15
CA ARG A 121 1.12 -2.28 14.88
C ARG A 121 2.07 -2.31 13.69
N HIS A 122 2.07 -1.24 12.89
CA HIS A 122 3.04 -1.10 11.82
C HIS A 122 4.46 -1.16 12.40
N ALA A 123 5.30 -2.00 11.81
CA ALA A 123 6.69 -2.22 12.19
C ALA A 123 6.90 -2.86 13.57
N SER A 124 5.85 -3.26 14.30
CA SER A 124 6.00 -3.81 15.65
C SER A 124 6.64 -5.20 15.66
N GLY A 125 6.41 -5.99 14.62
CA GLY A 125 6.99 -7.33 14.47
C GLY A 125 8.29 -7.37 13.68
N GLY A 126 8.82 -6.21 13.31
CA GLY A 126 9.98 -6.13 12.42
C GLY A 126 9.63 -6.44 10.98
N MET A 127 10.67 -6.66 10.18
CA MET A 127 10.50 -6.95 8.75
C MET A 127 10.01 -8.38 8.56
N ALA A 128 9.03 -8.55 7.67
CA ALA A 128 8.52 -9.87 7.32
C ALA A 128 9.56 -10.66 6.51
N ASP A 129 9.41 -11.99 6.54
CA ASP A 129 10.25 -12.86 5.72
C ASP A 129 9.97 -12.60 4.23
N MET A 130 11.05 -12.38 3.46
CA MET A 130 10.93 -12.02 2.05
C MET A 130 10.32 -13.14 1.20
N ASP A 131 10.63 -14.40 1.51
CA ASP A 131 10.06 -15.53 0.77
C ASP A 131 8.56 -15.63 1.02
N GLU A 132 8.11 -15.38 2.24
CA GLU A 132 6.69 -15.34 2.57
C GLU A 132 5.98 -14.20 1.82
N LEU A 133 6.59 -13.01 1.79
CA LEU A 133 6.02 -11.88 1.05
C LEU A 133 5.89 -12.18 -0.44
N LYS A 134 6.90 -12.80 -1.03
CA LYS A 134 6.87 -13.18 -2.46
C LYS A 134 5.77 -14.20 -2.74
N ALA A 135 5.60 -15.18 -1.85
CA ALA A 135 4.54 -16.17 -2.00
C ALA A 135 3.16 -15.54 -1.91
N LEU A 136 2.96 -14.64 -0.95
CA LEU A 136 1.71 -13.89 -0.81
C LEU A 136 1.43 -13.02 -2.03
N ALA A 137 2.45 -12.33 -2.53
CA ALA A 137 2.32 -11.49 -3.72
C ALA A 137 1.87 -12.31 -4.93
N GLN A 138 2.41 -13.52 -5.11
CA GLN A 138 1.99 -14.42 -6.19
C GLN A 138 0.55 -14.87 -6.03
N GLN A 139 0.13 -15.22 -4.82
CA GLN A 139 -1.24 -15.64 -4.55
C GLN A 139 -2.23 -14.51 -4.87
N ILE A 140 -1.92 -13.29 -4.44
CA ILE A 140 -2.78 -12.13 -4.67
C ILE A 140 -2.80 -11.77 -6.14
N SER A 141 -1.64 -11.71 -6.78
CA SER A 141 -1.49 -11.38 -8.20
C SER A 141 -2.29 -12.34 -9.09
N ALA A 142 -2.32 -13.62 -8.74
CA ALA A 142 -3.05 -14.64 -9.48
C ALA A 142 -4.57 -14.42 -9.45
N LYS A 143 -5.09 -13.62 -8.54
CA LYS A 143 -6.52 -13.34 -8.38
C LYS A 143 -6.94 -11.98 -8.95
N ILE A 144 -6.04 -11.27 -9.58
CA ILE A 144 -6.36 -9.98 -10.20
C ILE A 144 -7.13 -10.24 -11.49
N ALA A 145 -8.31 -9.62 -11.55
CA ALA A 145 -9.18 -9.71 -12.72
C ALA A 145 -8.85 -8.61 -13.74
#